data_ce61c20d28acfede80ce58190652d0cf
#
_entry.id   ce61c20d28acfede80ce58190652d0cf
#
_cell.length_a   1.000
_cell.length_b   1.000
_cell.length_c   1.000
_cell.angle_alpha   90.00
_cell.angle_beta   90.00
_cell.angle_gamma   90.00
#
_symmetry.space_group_name_H-M   'P 1'
#
loop_
_entity.id
_entity.type
_entity.pdbx_description
1 polymer ?
#
loop_
_entity_poly.entity_id
_entity_poly.type
_entity_poly.pdbx_seq_one_letter_code
_entity_poly.pdbx_strand_id
1 'polypeptide(L)'
;MKHKSVILVVLVALSAFAFTIMPSHASMSVIRGTVSWFDQYGNLHPLAWAQVTAAGEGEAPTVTSSTTDGAYMMWVAPGTYNLSVSLDPGFVPQNQMVTVPDGGAVVVDFELQPSGKPIPEYPSAVQPVMLVVATLAAAIVLRRRRLTSTHT
;
A
#
# COMPACT_ATOMS: atom_id res chain seq x y z
N MET A 1 -8.18 -40.72 57.47
CA MET A 1 -7.46 -41.13 56.26
C MET A 1 -8.14 -40.75 54.96
N LYS A 2 -9.47 -40.56 54.93
CA LYS A 2 -10.25 -40.25 53.67
C LYS A 2 -9.95 -38.86 53.06
N HIS A 3 -9.63 -37.86 53.88
CA HIS A 3 -9.37 -36.47 53.36
C HIS A 3 -8.06 -36.33 52.60
N LYS A 4 -7.02 -37.11 52.93
CA LYS A 4 -5.71 -37.07 52.22
C LYS A 4 -5.83 -37.59 50.80
N SER A 5 -6.67 -38.60 50.54
CA SER A 5 -6.88 -39.15 49.21
C SER A 5 -7.70 -38.20 48.31
N VAL A 6 -8.66 -37.48 48.87
CA VAL A 6 -9.46 -36.48 48.12
C VAL A 6 -8.60 -35.30 47.68
N ILE A 7 -7.69 -34.79 48.56
CA ILE A 7 -6.77 -33.69 48.24
C ILE A 7 -5.83 -34.12 47.14
N LEU A 8 -5.30 -35.34 47.14
CA LEU A 8 -4.41 -35.85 46.13
C LEU A 8 -5.09 -35.94 44.76
N VAL A 9 -6.33 -36.41 44.69
CA VAL A 9 -7.11 -36.50 43.43
C VAL A 9 -7.42 -35.12 42.85
N VAL A 10 -7.78 -34.14 43.70
CA VAL A 10 -8.02 -32.75 43.25
C VAL A 10 -6.74 -32.08 42.71
N LEU A 11 -5.59 -32.34 43.36
CA LEU A 11 -4.29 -31.79 42.93
C LEU A 11 -3.85 -32.38 41.59
N VAL A 12 -4.06 -33.67 41.35
CA VAL A 12 -3.80 -34.32 40.07
C VAL A 12 -4.73 -33.84 38.97
N ALA A 13 -6.01 -33.64 39.26
CA ALA A 13 -6.97 -33.10 38.31
C ALA A 13 -6.67 -31.64 37.94
N LEU A 14 -6.25 -30.80 38.90
CA LEU A 14 -5.82 -29.43 38.63
C LEU A 14 -4.53 -29.36 37.76
N SER A 15 -3.58 -30.28 38.01
CA SER A 15 -2.34 -30.30 37.18
C SER A 15 -2.59 -30.77 35.75
N ALA A 16 -3.56 -31.68 35.54
CA ALA A 16 -3.98 -32.11 34.20
C ALA A 16 -4.67 -30.98 33.40
N PHE A 17 -5.41 -30.11 34.10
CA PHE A 17 -6.07 -28.97 33.43
C PHE A 17 -5.12 -27.84 33.07
N ALA A 18 -4.02 -27.65 33.77
CA ALA A 18 -3.01 -26.66 33.45
C ALA A 18 -2.17 -27.00 32.18
N PHE A 19 -2.19 -28.24 31.74
CA PHE A 19 -1.40 -28.69 30.58
C PHE A 19 -2.08 -28.50 29.24
N THR A 20 -3.36 -28.09 29.22
CA THR A 20 -4.15 -27.96 27.97
C THR A 20 -4.14 -26.56 27.36
N ILE A 21 -3.53 -25.58 28.01
CA ILE A 21 -3.38 -24.22 27.45
C ILE A 21 -1.96 -24.09 26.90
N MET A 22 -1.63 -24.82 25.85
CA MET A 22 -0.49 -24.46 25.01
C MET A 22 -0.93 -23.26 24.17
N PRO A 23 -0.29 -22.09 24.31
CA PRO A 23 -0.54 -21.02 23.37
C PRO A 23 -0.15 -21.54 21.98
N SER A 24 -1.11 -21.64 21.08
CA SER A 24 -0.84 -21.85 19.67
C SER A 24 -0.01 -20.67 19.20
N HIS A 25 1.28 -20.86 19.01
CA HIS A 25 2.10 -19.86 18.35
C HIS A 25 1.68 -19.87 16.88
N ALA A 26 0.85 -18.93 16.50
CA ALA A 26 0.55 -18.71 15.08
C ALA A 26 1.89 -18.40 14.38
N SER A 27 2.32 -19.29 13.51
CA SER A 27 3.52 -19.04 12.69
C SER A 27 3.22 -17.89 11.74
N MET A 28 4.13 -16.95 11.62
CA MET A 28 3.97 -15.89 10.63
C MET A 28 4.11 -16.47 9.23
N SER A 29 3.22 -16.08 8.35
CA SER A 29 3.17 -16.47 6.95
C SER A 29 3.52 -15.27 6.07
N VAL A 30 3.82 -15.50 4.80
CA VAL A 30 4.28 -14.48 3.87
C VAL A 30 3.35 -14.42 2.66
N ILE A 31 2.90 -13.20 2.32
CA ILE A 31 2.35 -12.90 1.00
C ILE A 31 3.40 -12.08 0.24
N ARG A 32 3.72 -12.52 -0.96
CA ARG A 32 4.67 -11.84 -1.85
C ARG A 32 4.19 -11.90 -3.29
N GLY A 33 4.74 -11.05 -4.13
CA GLY A 33 4.41 -11.04 -5.55
C GLY A 33 4.97 -9.82 -6.25
N THR A 34 4.48 -9.57 -7.45
CA THR A 34 4.86 -8.43 -8.27
C THR A 34 3.62 -7.64 -8.67
N VAL A 35 3.79 -6.33 -8.80
CA VAL A 35 2.79 -5.43 -9.39
C VAL A 35 3.35 -4.91 -10.70
N SER A 36 2.60 -5.09 -11.77
CA SER A 36 2.99 -4.74 -13.14
C SER A 36 1.84 -4.08 -13.88
N TRP A 37 2.10 -3.53 -15.05
CA TRP A 37 1.12 -2.97 -15.96
C TRP A 37 1.56 -3.13 -17.42
N PHE A 38 0.60 -3.18 -18.34
CA PHE A 38 0.88 -3.19 -19.76
C PHE A 38 0.80 -1.79 -20.35
N ASP A 39 1.79 -1.43 -21.15
CA ASP A 39 1.76 -0.21 -21.96
C ASP A 39 0.82 -0.37 -23.17
N GLN A 40 0.63 0.72 -23.91
CA GLN A 40 -0.20 0.72 -25.11
C GLN A 40 0.31 -0.19 -26.25
N TYR A 41 1.55 -0.67 -26.16
CA TYR A 41 2.18 -1.56 -27.12
C TYR A 41 2.15 -3.03 -26.66
N GLY A 42 1.62 -3.30 -25.46
CA GLY A 42 1.55 -4.63 -24.86
C GLY A 42 2.82 -5.09 -24.16
N ASN A 43 3.76 -4.19 -23.85
CA ASN A 43 4.93 -4.52 -23.05
C ASN A 43 4.59 -4.47 -21.57
N LEU A 44 5.08 -5.46 -20.82
CA LEU A 44 4.91 -5.52 -19.38
C LEU A 44 5.98 -4.68 -18.67
N HIS A 45 5.54 -3.78 -17.81
CA HIS A 45 6.40 -2.92 -17.01
C HIS A 45 6.15 -3.13 -15.52
N PRO A 46 7.21 -3.15 -14.68
CA PRO A 46 7.02 -3.17 -13.23
C PRO A 46 6.38 -1.86 -12.76
N LEU A 47 5.50 -1.95 -11.78
CA LEU A 47 4.83 -0.80 -11.18
C LEU A 47 5.40 -0.54 -9.79
N ALA A 48 6.20 0.51 -9.67
CA ALA A 48 6.77 0.95 -8.42
C ALA A 48 5.76 1.74 -7.58
N TRP A 49 5.88 1.64 -6.25
CA TRP A 49 5.13 2.43 -5.26
C TRP A 49 3.62 2.13 -5.24
N ALA A 50 3.17 1.05 -5.88
CA ALA A 50 1.79 0.61 -5.73
C ALA A 50 1.55 0.16 -4.28
N GLN A 51 0.48 0.68 -3.67
CA GLN A 51 0.08 0.30 -2.32
C GLN A 51 -0.65 -1.04 -2.37
N VAL A 52 -0.14 -2.02 -1.63
CA VAL A 52 -0.76 -3.33 -1.46
C VAL A 52 -1.24 -3.47 -0.03
N THR A 53 -2.52 -3.75 0.14
CA THR A 53 -3.17 -3.89 1.45
C THR A 53 -3.78 -5.28 1.58
N ALA A 54 -3.47 -5.97 2.68
CA ALA A 54 -4.11 -7.23 3.06
C ALA A 54 -5.09 -6.97 4.23
N ALA A 55 -6.36 -7.15 3.99
CA ALA A 55 -7.41 -7.05 5.01
C ALA A 55 -7.96 -8.44 5.34
N GLY A 56 -7.71 -8.91 6.57
CA GLY A 56 -8.26 -10.14 7.14
C GLY A 56 -9.43 -9.89 8.06
N GLU A 57 -10.17 -10.93 8.42
CA GLU A 57 -11.25 -10.82 9.39
C GLU A 57 -10.70 -10.62 10.81
N GLY A 58 -11.12 -9.53 11.46
CA GLY A 58 -10.80 -9.24 12.87
C GLY A 58 -9.39 -8.70 13.13
N GLU A 59 -8.59 -8.46 12.11
CA GLU A 59 -7.25 -7.90 12.23
C GLU A 59 -7.13 -6.52 11.55
N ALA A 60 -6.18 -5.73 12.01
CA ALA A 60 -5.85 -4.49 11.33
C ALA A 60 -5.22 -4.80 9.96
N PRO A 61 -5.57 -4.05 8.90
CA PRO A 61 -5.02 -4.31 7.57
C PRO A 61 -3.50 -4.09 7.56
N THR A 62 -2.78 -5.06 6.98
CA THR A 62 -1.34 -4.93 6.72
C THR A 62 -1.14 -4.24 5.38
N VAL A 63 -0.30 -3.19 5.36
CA VAL A 63 -0.03 -2.38 4.17
C VAL A 63 1.46 -2.40 3.85
N THR A 64 1.77 -2.56 2.57
CA THR A 64 3.13 -2.42 2.02
C THR A 64 3.08 -1.66 0.71
N SER A 65 4.24 -1.27 0.18
CA SER A 65 4.36 -0.68 -1.15
C SER A 65 5.27 -1.53 -2.01
N SER A 66 4.99 -1.60 -3.33
CA SER A 66 5.90 -2.25 -4.26
C SER A 66 7.21 -1.47 -4.39
N THR A 67 8.30 -2.20 -4.61
CA THR A 67 9.63 -1.66 -4.86
C THR A 67 9.78 -1.15 -6.30
N THR A 68 10.93 -0.62 -6.67
CA THR A 68 11.19 -0.08 -8.02
C THR A 68 11.08 -1.12 -9.14
N ASP A 69 11.27 -2.41 -8.82
CA ASP A 69 11.08 -3.56 -9.71
C ASP A 69 9.67 -4.16 -9.62
N GLY A 70 8.74 -3.49 -8.94
CA GLY A 70 7.36 -3.93 -8.77
C GLY A 70 7.15 -5.00 -7.70
N ALA A 71 8.21 -5.53 -7.07
CA ALA A 71 8.08 -6.58 -6.07
C ALA A 71 7.50 -6.06 -4.76
N TYR A 72 6.70 -6.89 -4.08
CA TYR A 72 6.20 -6.61 -2.74
C TYR A 72 6.25 -7.84 -1.85
N MET A 73 6.31 -7.62 -0.54
CA MET A 73 6.26 -8.66 0.47
C MET A 73 5.64 -8.14 1.75
N MET A 74 4.81 -8.97 2.40
CA MET A 74 4.21 -8.66 3.69
C MET A 74 4.12 -9.92 4.56
N TRP A 75 4.23 -9.73 5.87
CA TRP A 75 4.08 -10.76 6.87
C TRP A 75 2.67 -10.67 7.47
N VAL A 76 1.97 -11.79 7.49
CA VAL A 76 0.60 -11.90 7.99
C VAL A 76 0.42 -13.17 8.82
N ALA A 77 -0.61 -13.23 9.65
CA ALA A 77 -1.03 -14.47 10.28
C ALA A 77 -1.64 -15.43 9.24
N PRO A 78 -1.70 -16.73 9.51
CA PRO A 78 -2.47 -17.66 8.67
C PRO A 78 -3.94 -17.25 8.62
N GLY A 79 -4.56 -17.26 7.45
CA GLY A 79 -5.96 -16.83 7.31
C GLY A 79 -6.36 -16.50 5.89
N THR A 80 -7.56 -15.99 5.73
CA THR A 80 -8.07 -15.52 4.44
C THR A 80 -8.08 -14.00 4.41
N TYR A 81 -7.50 -13.44 3.36
CA TYR A 81 -7.31 -12.00 3.19
C TYR A 81 -7.91 -11.53 1.88
N ASN A 82 -8.50 -10.33 1.90
CA ASN A 82 -8.77 -9.58 0.70
C ASN A 82 -7.55 -8.69 0.43
N LEU A 83 -6.80 -9.04 -0.61
CA LEU A 83 -5.70 -8.22 -1.09
C LEU A 83 -6.25 -7.15 -2.02
N SER A 84 -5.94 -5.90 -1.73
CA SER A 84 -6.22 -4.78 -2.63
C SER A 84 -4.92 -4.10 -3.03
N VAL A 85 -4.82 -3.77 -4.32
CA VAL A 85 -3.69 -3.02 -4.85
C VAL A 85 -4.18 -1.77 -5.55
N SER A 86 -3.52 -0.65 -5.30
CA SER A 86 -3.83 0.64 -5.88
C SER A 86 -2.59 1.50 -6.09
N LEU A 87 -2.64 2.33 -7.11
CA LEU A 87 -1.72 3.44 -7.32
C LEU A 87 -2.52 4.60 -7.92
N ASP A 88 -2.88 5.56 -7.06
CA ASP A 88 -3.69 6.72 -7.43
C ASP A 88 -2.81 7.99 -7.50
N PRO A 89 -2.99 8.86 -8.49
CA PRO A 89 -3.88 8.74 -9.63
C PRO A 89 -3.19 8.00 -10.79
N GLY A 90 -3.86 7.12 -11.48
CA GLY A 90 -3.34 6.58 -12.74
C GLY A 90 -3.72 5.15 -13.06
N PHE A 91 -4.06 4.33 -12.08
CA PHE A 91 -4.40 2.93 -12.29
C PHE A 91 -5.73 2.55 -11.66
N VAL A 92 -6.38 1.55 -12.24
CA VAL A 92 -7.62 0.98 -11.71
C VAL A 92 -7.25 0.03 -10.56
N PRO A 93 -7.77 0.24 -9.34
CA PRO A 93 -7.54 -0.66 -8.22
C PRO A 93 -8.04 -2.08 -8.52
N GLN A 94 -7.31 -3.09 -8.02
CA GLN A 94 -7.69 -4.50 -8.12
C GLN A 94 -7.78 -5.14 -6.75
N ASN A 95 -8.65 -6.15 -6.62
CA ASN A 95 -8.84 -6.91 -5.39
C ASN A 95 -8.82 -8.42 -5.70
N GLN A 96 -8.21 -9.19 -4.79
CA GLN A 96 -8.17 -10.64 -4.88
C GLN A 96 -8.25 -11.27 -3.50
N MET A 97 -9.10 -12.30 -3.35
CA MET A 97 -9.14 -13.12 -2.13
C MET A 97 -8.02 -14.16 -2.16
N VAL A 98 -7.31 -14.29 -1.05
CA VAL A 98 -6.22 -15.25 -0.91
C VAL A 98 -6.28 -15.92 0.46
N THR A 99 -6.05 -17.25 0.50
CA THR A 99 -5.92 -18.00 1.74
C THR A 99 -4.45 -18.34 1.98
N VAL A 100 -3.95 -17.91 3.13
CA VAL A 100 -2.55 -18.07 3.53
C VAL A 100 -2.46 -19.20 4.55
N PRO A 101 -1.75 -20.30 4.24
CA PRO A 101 -1.59 -21.43 5.16
C PRO A 101 -0.63 -21.07 6.29
N ASP A 102 -0.72 -21.83 7.39
CA ASP A 102 0.15 -21.66 8.55
C ASP A 102 1.62 -21.92 8.20
N GLY A 103 2.49 -20.97 8.54
CA GLY A 103 3.93 -21.00 8.23
C GLY A 103 4.26 -21.04 6.74
N GLY A 104 3.27 -20.77 5.86
CA GLY A 104 3.41 -20.83 4.41
C GLY A 104 3.74 -19.48 3.74
N ALA A 105 4.03 -19.58 2.44
CA ALA A 105 4.17 -18.43 1.57
C ALA A 105 3.21 -18.54 0.39
N VAL A 106 2.52 -17.45 0.06
CA VAL A 106 1.65 -17.36 -1.10
C VAL A 106 2.19 -16.28 -2.05
N VAL A 107 2.20 -16.60 -3.35
CA VAL A 107 2.60 -15.66 -4.40
C VAL A 107 1.34 -15.15 -5.08
N VAL A 108 1.19 -13.83 -5.16
CA VAL A 108 0.06 -13.17 -5.83
C VAL A 108 0.62 -12.03 -6.66
N ASP A 109 0.45 -12.12 -7.98
CA ASP A 109 0.88 -11.09 -8.91
C ASP A 109 -0.33 -10.27 -9.36
N PHE A 110 -0.14 -8.97 -9.54
CA PHE A 110 -1.17 -8.03 -9.99
C PHE A 110 -0.75 -7.34 -11.29
N GLU A 111 -1.68 -7.27 -12.21
CA GLU A 111 -1.53 -6.55 -13.47
C GLU A 111 -2.55 -5.41 -13.52
N LEU A 112 -2.12 -4.19 -13.18
CA LEU A 112 -2.99 -3.03 -13.14
C LEU A 112 -3.18 -2.44 -14.54
N GLN A 113 -4.39 -1.96 -14.77
CA GLN A 113 -4.71 -1.24 -16.00
C GLN A 113 -4.69 0.27 -15.75
N PRO A 114 -4.09 1.06 -16.67
CA PRO A 114 -4.18 2.51 -16.60
C PRO A 114 -5.65 2.97 -16.56
N SER A 115 -5.97 3.89 -15.65
CA SER A 115 -7.34 4.35 -15.44
C SER A 115 -7.90 5.22 -16.59
N GLY A 116 -7.07 5.59 -17.57
CA GLY A 116 -7.42 6.53 -18.62
C GLY A 116 -7.67 7.96 -18.11
N LYS A 117 -7.58 8.20 -16.81
CA LYS A 117 -7.61 9.55 -16.27
C LYS A 117 -6.28 10.22 -16.59
N PRO A 118 -6.27 11.41 -17.22
CA PRO A 118 -5.04 12.14 -17.40
C PRO A 118 -4.44 12.39 -16.02
N ILE A 119 -3.17 12.01 -15.85
CA ILE A 119 -2.40 12.44 -14.69
C ILE A 119 -2.51 13.96 -14.69
N PRO A 120 -2.89 14.63 -13.58
CA PRO A 120 -2.96 16.07 -13.54
C PRO A 120 -1.54 16.60 -13.85
N GLU A 121 -1.30 16.86 -15.12
CA GLU A 121 -0.13 17.65 -15.51
C GLU A 121 -0.33 18.98 -14.83
N TYR A 122 0.50 19.31 -13.87
CA TYR A 122 0.58 20.56 -13.11
C TYR A 122 -0.67 21.43 -13.19
N PRO A 123 -1.23 21.91 -12.10
CA PRO A 123 -2.46 22.68 -12.16
C PRO A 123 -2.30 23.75 -13.23
N SER A 124 -3.19 23.74 -14.23
CA SER A 124 -3.21 24.68 -15.36
C SER A 124 -3.25 26.16 -14.95
N ALA A 125 -3.35 26.40 -13.64
CA ALA A 125 -3.24 27.70 -13.00
C ALA A 125 -1.82 28.31 -13.03
N VAL A 126 -0.76 27.50 -13.20
CA VAL A 126 0.61 28.04 -13.22
C VAL A 126 0.90 28.78 -14.53
N GLN A 127 0.34 28.33 -15.65
CA GLN A 127 0.51 29.00 -16.94
C GLN A 127 -0.05 30.43 -16.98
N PRO A 128 -1.29 30.70 -16.54
CA PRO A 128 -1.80 32.08 -16.53
C PRO A 128 -1.05 32.99 -15.56
N VAL A 129 -0.60 32.47 -14.40
CA VAL A 129 0.20 33.28 -13.46
C VAL A 129 1.53 33.68 -14.04
N MET A 130 2.23 32.79 -14.73
CA MET A 130 3.49 33.11 -15.40
C MET A 130 3.29 34.15 -16.54
N LEU A 131 2.20 34.05 -17.29
CA LEU A 131 1.85 35.03 -18.33
C LEU A 131 1.60 36.42 -17.74
N VAL A 132 0.86 36.50 -16.64
CA VAL A 132 0.58 37.78 -15.94
C VAL A 132 1.86 38.39 -15.39
N VAL A 133 2.76 37.62 -14.81
CA VAL A 133 4.06 38.10 -14.32
C VAL A 133 4.94 38.61 -15.48
N ALA A 134 4.99 37.90 -16.60
CA ALA A 134 5.76 38.31 -17.78
C ALA A 134 5.21 39.62 -18.40
N THR A 135 3.89 39.76 -18.49
CA THR A 135 3.26 40.97 -19.03
C THR A 135 3.47 42.20 -18.12
N LEU A 136 3.38 42.03 -16.80
CA LEU A 136 3.70 43.07 -15.82
C LEU A 136 5.18 43.49 -15.89
N ALA A 137 6.11 42.58 -16.00
CA ALA A 137 7.52 42.88 -16.13
C ALA A 137 7.80 43.64 -17.42
N ALA A 138 7.22 43.24 -18.55
CA ALA A 138 7.33 43.96 -19.83
C ALA A 138 6.76 45.38 -19.75
N ALA A 139 5.63 45.57 -19.11
CA ALA A 139 5.01 46.90 -18.95
C ALA A 139 5.88 47.84 -18.10
N ILE A 140 6.52 47.33 -17.04
CA ILE A 140 7.45 48.12 -16.21
C ILE A 140 8.69 48.54 -17.01
N VAL A 141 9.25 47.67 -17.80
CA VAL A 141 10.44 47.96 -18.64
C VAL A 141 10.09 49.03 -19.70
N LEU A 142 8.96 48.89 -20.37
CA LEU A 142 8.50 49.87 -21.38
C LEU A 142 8.22 51.22 -20.76
N ARG A 143 7.63 51.31 -19.57
CA ARG A 143 7.38 52.54 -18.84
C ARG A 143 8.68 53.25 -18.47
N ARG A 144 9.69 52.52 -18.01
CA ARG A 144 11.03 53.08 -17.71
C ARG A 144 11.71 53.70 -18.96
N ARG A 145 11.63 53.02 -20.10
CA ARG A 145 12.22 53.50 -21.35
C ARG A 145 11.59 54.82 -21.84
N ARG A 146 10.25 55.01 -21.63
CA ARG A 146 9.58 56.23 -22.02
C ARG A 146 9.98 57.43 -21.15
N LEU A 147 10.29 57.22 -19.87
CA LEU A 147 10.68 58.29 -18.93
C LEU A 147 12.14 58.77 -19.20
N THR A 148 12.99 57.94 -19.79
CA THR A 148 14.37 58.32 -20.15
C THR A 148 14.48 59.04 -21.51
N SER A 149 13.42 58.96 -22.37
CA SER A 149 13.39 59.58 -23.70
C SER A 149 12.89 61.02 -23.72
N THR A 150 12.45 61.60 -22.60
CA THR A 150 11.90 62.96 -22.51
C THR A 150 12.88 63.99 -21.96
N HIS A 151 14.16 63.63 -21.82
CA HIS A 151 15.22 64.55 -21.32
C HIS A 151 16.35 64.77 -22.31
N THR A 152 16.03 64.87 -23.62
CA THR A 152 17.00 65.33 -24.65
C THR A 152 16.43 66.50 -25.38
#